data_cb837bd4b3d290b8008ffb13279c389a
#
_entry.id   cb837bd4b3d290b8008ffb13279c389a
#
_cell.length_a   1.000
_cell.length_b   1.000
_cell.length_c   1.000
_cell.angle_alpha   90.00
_cell.angle_beta   90.00
_cell.angle_gamma   90.00
#
_symmetry.space_group_name_H-M   'P 1'
#
loop_
_entity.id
_entity.type
_entity.pdbx_description
1 polymer ?
#
loop_
_entity_poly.entity_id
_entity_poly.type
_entity_poly.pdbx_seq_one_letter_code
_entity_poly.pdbx_strand_id
1 'polypeptide(L)'
;LSFPDIDGIKLIHSLRRLAQVPILAVTSKYTTEEEIQVLFAGADDYLDCGVVSDPERCLAHITAITRRYLWKDRPERAAVLIPGNGLKINLKRRRAYFHGENLRLTPKQFIVLQILVERMGEVVTKEELCEAAWETDHDVYADDALKYHVREIRRKLSQHGMENLIETVWGVGYQLSLEENG
;
A
#
# COMPACT_ATOMS: atom_id res chain seq x y z
N LEU A 1 10.30 -11.18 15.13
CA LEU A 1 10.20 -9.88 15.84
C LEU A 1 10.14 -10.12 17.35
N SER A 2 11.25 -10.58 17.90
CA SER A 2 11.35 -10.86 19.33
C SER A 2 12.05 -9.70 20.03
N PHE A 3 11.26 -8.80 20.57
CA PHE A 3 11.73 -7.82 21.54
C PHE A 3 11.39 -8.35 22.94
N PRO A 4 12.25 -8.17 23.95
CA PRO A 4 12.01 -8.74 25.29
C PRO A 4 10.69 -8.32 25.92
N ASP A 5 10.21 -7.12 25.60
CA ASP A 5 9.07 -6.49 26.29
C ASP A 5 7.98 -5.95 25.34
N ILE A 6 8.09 -6.14 24.00
CA ILE A 6 7.18 -5.54 23.04
C ILE A 6 6.80 -6.56 21.96
N ASP A 7 5.51 -6.70 21.73
CA ASP A 7 4.96 -7.39 20.58
C ASP A 7 5.25 -6.58 19.30
N GLY A 8 6.13 -7.12 18.43
CA GLY A 8 6.58 -6.44 17.23
C GLY A 8 5.46 -6.11 16.26
N ILE A 9 4.42 -6.95 16.18
CA ILE A 9 3.25 -6.71 15.32
C ILE A 9 2.46 -5.51 15.83
N LYS A 10 2.23 -5.42 17.13
CA LYS A 10 1.57 -4.26 17.75
C LYS A 10 2.40 -2.99 17.60
N LEU A 11 3.72 -3.11 17.66
CA LEU A 11 4.61 -1.98 17.42
C LEU A 11 4.47 -1.45 15.98
N ILE A 12 4.48 -2.34 14.98
CA ILE A 12 4.29 -1.98 13.57
C ILE A 12 2.93 -1.28 13.38
N HIS A 13 1.86 -1.83 13.93
CA HIS A 13 0.54 -1.18 13.90
C HIS A 13 0.58 0.22 14.50
N SER A 14 1.25 0.38 15.64
CA SER A 14 1.35 1.67 16.32
C SER A 14 2.15 2.68 15.51
N LEU A 15 3.31 2.26 14.98
CA LEU A 15 4.14 3.10 14.10
C LEU A 15 3.38 3.53 12.85
N ARG A 16 2.64 2.61 12.24
CA ARG A 16 1.87 2.89 11.03
C ARG A 16 0.73 3.90 11.27
N ARG A 17 0.17 3.91 12.48
CA ARG A 17 -0.83 4.92 12.88
C ARG A 17 -0.23 6.29 13.10
N LEU A 18 1.01 6.36 13.57
CA LEU A 18 1.69 7.62 13.91
C LEU A 18 2.37 8.26 12.69
N ALA A 19 2.94 7.45 11.79
CA ALA A 19 3.75 7.97 10.70
C ALA A 19 3.58 7.19 9.40
N GLN A 20 3.71 7.90 8.27
CA GLN A 20 3.76 7.33 6.93
C GLN A 20 5.22 7.22 6.46
N VAL A 21 6.00 6.44 7.20
CA VAL A 21 7.42 6.17 6.90
C VAL A 21 7.60 4.74 6.43
N PRO A 22 8.67 4.42 5.66
CA PRO A 22 8.98 3.02 5.36
C PRO A 22 9.23 2.23 6.65
N ILE A 23 8.66 1.04 6.72
CA ILE A 23 8.86 0.11 7.84
C ILE A 23 9.41 -1.19 7.25
N LEU A 24 10.68 -1.44 7.49
CA LEU A 24 11.35 -2.69 7.20
C LEU A 24 11.43 -3.50 8.49
N ALA A 25 10.79 -4.66 8.52
CA ALA A 25 10.87 -5.56 9.65
C ALA A 25 11.96 -6.61 9.41
N VAL A 26 12.75 -6.90 10.46
CA VAL A 26 13.86 -7.85 10.40
C VAL A 26 13.66 -8.91 11.48
N THR A 27 13.87 -10.18 11.14
CA THR A 27 13.78 -11.31 12.06
C THR A 27 15.03 -12.15 12.06
N SER A 28 15.29 -12.82 13.16
CA SER A 28 16.32 -13.87 13.27
C SER A 28 15.78 -15.27 12.89
N LYS A 29 14.46 -15.41 12.81
CA LYS A 29 13.81 -16.67 12.46
C LYS A 29 12.65 -16.37 11.52
N TYR A 30 12.90 -16.50 10.21
CA TYR A 30 11.92 -16.28 9.20
C TYR A 30 10.87 -17.41 9.17
N THR A 31 9.59 -17.03 9.16
CA THR A 31 8.48 -17.93 8.86
C THR A 31 7.48 -17.20 7.97
N THR A 32 6.85 -17.93 7.09
CA THR A 32 5.83 -17.38 6.17
C THR A 32 4.62 -16.82 6.92
N GLU A 33 4.23 -17.48 8.01
CA GLU A 33 3.10 -17.04 8.83
C GLU A 33 3.38 -15.68 9.50
N GLU A 34 4.61 -15.51 10.02
CA GLU A 34 5.02 -14.24 10.63
C GLU A 34 5.15 -13.13 9.57
N GLU A 35 5.69 -13.45 8.39
CA GLU A 35 5.76 -12.53 7.26
C GLU A 35 4.39 -11.97 6.91
N ILE A 36 3.40 -12.84 6.72
CA ILE A 36 2.02 -12.44 6.41
C ILE A 36 1.47 -11.50 7.48
N GLN A 37 1.63 -11.84 8.76
CA GLN A 37 1.16 -11.01 9.87
C GLN A 37 1.84 -9.65 9.92
N VAL A 38 3.15 -9.61 9.70
CA VAL A 38 3.98 -8.40 9.71
C VAL A 38 3.61 -7.48 8.56
N LEU A 39 3.43 -8.02 7.35
CA LEU A 39 2.98 -7.25 6.18
C LEU A 39 1.55 -6.74 6.38
N PHE A 40 0.65 -7.54 6.95
CA PHE A 40 -0.70 -7.11 7.31
C PHE A 40 -0.71 -6.03 8.40
N ALA A 41 0.22 -6.09 9.34
CA ALA A 41 0.38 -5.05 10.35
C ALA A 41 0.83 -3.70 9.75
N GLY A 42 1.30 -3.70 8.49
CA GLY A 42 1.65 -2.50 7.76
C GLY A 42 3.15 -2.30 7.53
N ALA A 43 3.98 -3.32 7.73
CA ALA A 43 5.36 -3.29 7.24
C ALA A 43 5.39 -3.23 5.71
N ASP A 44 6.43 -2.61 5.17
CA ASP A 44 6.65 -2.52 3.71
C ASP A 44 7.47 -3.70 3.20
N ASP A 45 8.25 -4.33 4.08
CA ASP A 45 9.02 -5.54 3.78
C ASP A 45 9.39 -6.29 5.07
N TYR A 46 9.72 -7.60 4.93
CA TYR A 46 10.10 -8.48 6.02
C TYR A 46 11.30 -9.33 5.61
N LEU A 47 12.42 -9.18 6.32
CA LEU A 47 13.69 -9.81 5.98
C LEU A 47 14.23 -10.67 7.12
N ASP A 48 14.92 -11.75 6.78
CA ASP A 48 15.74 -12.46 7.75
C ASP A 48 17.11 -11.76 7.96
N CYS A 49 17.76 -12.08 9.09
CA CYS A 49 19.06 -11.53 9.42
C CYS A 49 20.16 -11.88 8.41
N GLY A 50 20.04 -12.96 7.65
CA GLY A 50 20.98 -13.33 6.61
C GLY A 50 20.98 -12.31 5.45
N VAL A 51 19.79 -11.83 5.08
CA VAL A 51 19.68 -10.75 4.08
C VAL A 51 20.29 -9.46 4.60
N VAL A 52 20.00 -9.12 5.86
CA VAL A 52 20.50 -7.87 6.47
C VAL A 52 22.02 -7.90 6.70
N SER A 53 22.59 -9.08 6.92
CA SER A 53 24.03 -9.27 7.08
C SER A 53 24.80 -9.20 5.75
N ASP A 54 24.12 -9.26 4.61
CA ASP A 54 24.67 -9.02 3.30
C ASP A 54 24.43 -7.55 2.92
N PRO A 55 25.46 -6.69 2.89
CA PRO A 55 25.28 -5.26 2.64
C PRO A 55 24.65 -4.93 1.30
N GLU A 56 24.96 -5.68 0.25
CA GLU A 56 24.43 -5.43 -1.09
C GLU A 56 22.94 -5.77 -1.17
N ARG A 57 22.55 -6.91 -0.62
CA ARG A 57 21.15 -7.32 -0.56
C ARG A 57 20.33 -6.38 0.35
N CYS A 58 20.85 -6.05 1.52
CA CYS A 58 20.21 -5.10 2.44
C CYS A 58 20.00 -3.73 1.76
N LEU A 59 21.03 -3.22 1.08
CA LEU A 59 20.96 -1.96 0.35
C LEU A 59 19.95 -2.01 -0.79
N ALA A 60 19.85 -3.14 -1.50
CA ALA A 60 18.88 -3.33 -2.57
C ALA A 60 17.44 -3.22 -2.03
N HIS A 61 17.10 -3.91 -0.91
CA HIS A 61 15.78 -3.81 -0.28
C HIS A 61 15.48 -2.40 0.23
N ILE A 62 16.44 -1.78 0.94
CA ILE A 62 16.28 -0.39 1.42
C ILE A 62 16.07 0.56 0.25
N THR A 63 16.85 0.41 -0.82
CA THR A 63 16.74 1.27 -2.02
C THR A 63 15.38 1.08 -2.69
N ALA A 64 14.91 -0.16 -2.84
CA ALA A 64 13.60 -0.45 -3.43
C ALA A 64 12.46 0.18 -2.63
N ILE A 65 12.48 0.01 -1.30
CA ILE A 65 11.48 0.62 -0.41
C ILE A 65 11.59 2.15 -0.46
N THR A 66 12.80 2.70 -0.34
CA THR A 66 13.04 4.13 -0.29
C THR A 66 12.70 4.82 -1.62
N ARG A 67 12.95 4.16 -2.75
CA ARG A 67 12.56 4.65 -4.07
C ARG A 67 11.07 4.90 -4.15
N ARG A 68 10.24 4.03 -3.58
CA ARG A 68 8.78 4.20 -3.51
C ARG A 68 8.37 5.43 -2.70
N TYR A 69 9.13 5.75 -1.64
CA TYR A 69 8.88 6.92 -0.79
C TYR A 69 9.46 8.21 -1.34
N LEU A 70 10.62 8.13 -1.99
CA LEU A 70 11.41 9.28 -2.45
C LEU A 70 11.26 9.58 -3.93
N TRP A 71 10.37 8.95 -4.68
CA TRP A 71 10.20 9.19 -6.10
C TRP A 71 9.86 10.67 -6.39
N LYS A 72 10.91 11.49 -6.23
CA LYS A 72 10.87 12.94 -6.37
C LYS A 72 10.91 13.43 -7.83
N ASP A 73 11.29 12.58 -8.78
CA ASP A 73 11.70 13.01 -10.11
C ASP A 73 10.78 12.55 -11.26
N ARG A 74 9.47 12.45 -11.03
CA ARG A 74 8.55 12.57 -12.16
C ARG A 74 8.15 14.02 -12.33
N PRO A 75 8.27 14.57 -13.58
CA PRO A 75 7.86 15.94 -13.83
C PRO A 75 6.42 16.15 -13.39
N GLU A 76 6.20 17.24 -12.73
CA GLU A 76 4.96 17.85 -12.24
C GLU A 76 3.65 17.24 -12.77
N ARG A 77 3.27 16.05 -12.32
CA ARG A 77 1.86 15.69 -12.32
C ARG A 77 1.26 16.30 -11.05
N ALA A 78 0.64 17.44 -11.24
CA ALA A 78 -0.20 18.11 -10.25
C ALA A 78 -1.20 17.11 -9.63
N ALA A 79 -1.76 17.46 -8.48
CA ALA A 79 -2.81 16.68 -7.85
C ALA A 79 -3.85 16.23 -8.88
N VAL A 80 -4.08 14.93 -8.99
CA VAL A 80 -5.17 14.39 -9.80
C VAL A 80 -6.45 14.57 -9.00
N LEU A 81 -7.35 15.39 -9.52
CA LEU A 81 -8.72 15.53 -9.01
C LEU A 81 -9.57 14.50 -9.73
N ILE A 82 -10.34 13.73 -8.97
CA ILE A 82 -11.37 12.88 -9.56
C ILE A 82 -12.63 13.74 -9.65
N PRO A 83 -13.13 14.04 -10.87
CA PRO A 83 -14.33 14.85 -11.03
C PRO A 83 -15.53 14.21 -10.31
N GLY A 84 -16.33 15.03 -9.64
CA GLY A 84 -17.64 14.65 -9.13
C GLY A 84 -17.68 14.07 -7.72
N ASN A 85 -16.59 13.53 -7.15
CA ASN A 85 -16.68 12.86 -5.84
C ASN A 85 -15.81 13.43 -4.72
N GLY A 86 -15.08 14.53 -4.96
CA GLY A 86 -14.26 15.20 -3.94
C GLY A 86 -12.97 14.49 -3.55
N LEU A 87 -12.63 13.35 -4.18
CA LEU A 87 -11.37 12.65 -3.97
C LEU A 87 -10.23 13.35 -4.71
N LYS A 88 -9.16 13.65 -4.00
CA LYS A 88 -7.96 14.31 -4.51
C LYS A 88 -6.73 13.49 -4.18
N ILE A 89 -5.93 13.14 -5.18
CA ILE A 89 -4.65 12.47 -5.00
C ILE A 89 -3.51 13.44 -5.27
N ASN A 90 -2.62 13.60 -4.29
CA ASN A 90 -1.40 14.37 -4.43
C ASN A 90 -0.23 13.40 -4.66
N LEU A 91 0.17 13.25 -5.90
CA LEU A 91 1.24 12.34 -6.30
C LEU A 91 2.60 12.74 -5.71
N LYS A 92 2.89 14.05 -5.62
CA LYS A 92 4.16 14.56 -5.08
C LYS A 92 4.30 14.27 -3.59
N ARG A 93 3.21 14.41 -2.83
CA ARG A 93 3.18 14.15 -1.39
C ARG A 93 2.79 12.72 -1.05
N ARG A 94 2.41 11.91 -2.05
CA ARG A 94 1.87 10.55 -1.90
C ARG A 94 0.76 10.48 -0.86
N ARG A 95 -0.20 11.39 -0.98
CA ARG A 95 -1.35 11.49 -0.07
C ARG A 95 -2.64 11.59 -0.84
N ALA A 96 -3.68 10.94 -0.32
CA ALA A 96 -5.04 11.06 -0.81
C ALA A 96 -5.89 11.83 0.21
N TYR A 97 -6.77 12.68 -0.30
CA TYR A 97 -7.67 13.50 0.48
C TYR A 97 -9.08 13.35 -0.04
N PHE A 98 -10.06 13.41 0.85
CA PHE A 98 -11.46 13.51 0.50
C PHE A 98 -12.05 14.74 1.17
N HIS A 99 -12.67 15.64 0.38
CA HIS A 99 -13.14 16.95 0.83
C HIS A 99 -12.12 17.70 1.74
N GLY A 100 -10.82 17.54 1.45
CA GLY A 100 -9.73 18.18 2.20
C GLY A 100 -9.20 17.35 3.39
N GLU A 101 -9.89 16.30 3.82
CA GLU A 101 -9.43 15.40 4.88
C GLU A 101 -8.47 14.34 4.34
N ASN A 102 -7.36 14.12 5.04
CA ASN A 102 -6.35 13.12 4.65
C ASN A 102 -6.83 11.70 4.98
N LEU A 103 -6.89 10.83 3.98
CA LEU A 103 -7.30 9.43 4.12
C LEU A 103 -6.27 8.55 4.87
N ARG A 104 -5.10 9.08 5.19
CA ARG A 104 -4.03 8.39 5.94
C ARG A 104 -3.71 7.00 5.38
N LEU A 105 -3.59 6.90 4.05
CA LEU A 105 -3.22 5.66 3.40
C LEU A 105 -1.78 5.28 3.74
N THR A 106 -1.53 3.97 3.89
CA THR A 106 -0.15 3.45 3.89
C THR A 106 0.47 3.60 2.50
N PRO A 107 1.80 3.50 2.36
CA PRO A 107 2.43 3.60 1.04
C PRO A 107 1.88 2.62 0.01
N LYS A 108 1.68 1.36 0.39
CA LYS A 108 1.11 0.34 -0.50
C LYS A 108 -0.35 0.63 -0.86
N GLN A 109 -1.16 1.05 0.12
CA GLN A 109 -2.53 1.52 -0.14
C GLN A 109 -2.55 2.72 -1.09
N PHE A 110 -1.59 3.64 -0.94
CA PHE A 110 -1.50 4.78 -1.84
C PHE A 110 -1.18 4.35 -3.27
N ILE A 111 -0.21 3.43 -3.47
CA ILE A 111 0.15 2.92 -4.80
C ILE A 111 -1.05 2.24 -5.45
N VAL A 112 -1.72 1.35 -4.74
CA VAL A 112 -2.91 0.66 -5.24
C VAL A 112 -3.99 1.66 -5.66
N LEU A 113 -4.31 2.63 -4.79
CA LEU A 113 -5.31 3.65 -5.13
C LEU A 113 -4.86 4.54 -6.29
N GLN A 114 -3.58 4.91 -6.35
CA GLN A 114 -3.02 5.72 -7.43
C GLN A 114 -3.23 5.06 -8.80
N ILE A 115 -2.89 3.77 -8.92
CA ILE A 115 -3.02 3.04 -10.19
C ILE A 115 -4.48 2.95 -10.61
N LEU A 116 -5.37 2.64 -9.68
CA LEU A 116 -6.81 2.59 -9.94
C LEU A 116 -7.36 3.95 -10.40
N VAL A 117 -6.85 5.05 -9.85
CA VAL A 117 -7.22 6.40 -10.27
C VAL A 117 -6.63 6.77 -11.62
N GLU A 118 -5.36 6.41 -11.90
CA GLU A 118 -4.72 6.67 -13.18
C GLU A 118 -5.39 5.91 -14.34
N ARG A 119 -6.00 4.77 -14.03
CA ARG A 119 -6.73 3.89 -14.96
C ARG A 119 -8.23 3.82 -14.62
N MET A 120 -8.78 4.95 -14.23
CA MET A 120 -10.19 5.05 -13.85
C MET A 120 -11.13 4.57 -14.97
N GLY A 121 -12.09 3.72 -14.62
CA GLY A 121 -12.99 3.08 -15.59
C GLY A 121 -12.42 1.84 -16.27
N GLU A 122 -11.14 1.52 -16.05
CA GLU A 122 -10.51 0.30 -16.56
C GLU A 122 -10.35 -0.73 -15.44
N VAL A 123 -10.39 -2.01 -15.80
CA VAL A 123 -10.06 -3.10 -14.88
C VAL A 123 -8.55 -3.22 -14.77
N VAL A 124 -8.02 -3.12 -13.56
CA VAL A 124 -6.60 -3.37 -13.27
C VAL A 124 -6.48 -4.76 -12.66
N THR A 125 -5.61 -5.60 -13.25
CA THR A 125 -5.45 -6.98 -12.78
C THR A 125 -4.76 -7.03 -11.42
N LYS A 126 -4.91 -8.15 -10.72
CA LYS A 126 -4.23 -8.35 -9.44
C LYS A 126 -2.71 -8.39 -9.62
N GLU A 127 -2.25 -9.01 -10.69
CA GLU A 127 -0.85 -9.09 -11.07
C GLU A 127 -0.24 -7.70 -11.21
N GLU A 128 -0.87 -6.81 -11.99
CA GLU A 128 -0.41 -5.43 -12.19
C GLU A 128 -0.36 -4.65 -10.86
N LEU A 129 -1.35 -4.82 -10.00
CA LEU A 129 -1.40 -4.16 -8.71
C LEU A 129 -0.34 -4.71 -7.74
N CYS A 130 -0.11 -6.02 -7.75
CA CYS A 130 0.91 -6.67 -6.94
C CYS A 130 2.32 -6.26 -7.40
N GLU A 131 2.61 -6.35 -8.69
CA GLU A 131 3.90 -5.94 -9.25
C GLU A 131 4.22 -4.48 -8.89
N ALA A 132 3.27 -3.58 -9.05
CA ALA A 132 3.48 -2.18 -8.75
C ALA A 132 3.63 -1.88 -7.25
N ALA A 133 2.94 -2.60 -6.37
CA ALA A 133 2.98 -2.35 -4.94
C ALA A 133 4.09 -3.12 -4.22
N TRP A 134 4.49 -4.29 -4.72
CA TRP A 134 5.48 -5.16 -4.06
C TRP A 134 6.74 -5.42 -4.88
N GLU A 135 6.77 -5.08 -6.17
CA GLU A 135 7.90 -5.34 -7.11
C GLU A 135 8.29 -6.84 -7.17
N THR A 136 7.35 -7.72 -6.88
CA THR A 136 7.54 -9.18 -6.91
C THR A 136 6.64 -9.80 -7.94
N ASP A 137 7.07 -10.94 -8.49
CA ASP A 137 6.19 -11.79 -9.27
C ASP A 137 4.99 -12.21 -8.41
N HIS A 138 3.85 -12.35 -9.07
CA HIS A 138 2.59 -12.68 -8.43
C HIS A 138 2.70 -14.05 -7.73
N ASP A 139 2.64 -14.07 -6.41
CA ASP A 139 2.47 -15.28 -5.62
C ASP A 139 1.15 -15.27 -4.84
N VAL A 140 0.79 -16.40 -4.25
CA VAL A 140 -0.48 -16.56 -3.53
C VAL A 140 -0.58 -15.60 -2.32
N TYR A 141 0.56 -15.24 -1.72
CA TYR A 141 0.62 -14.34 -0.56
C TYR A 141 0.42 -12.88 -0.97
N ALA A 142 0.91 -12.48 -2.15
CA ALA A 142 0.69 -11.15 -2.69
C ALA A 142 -0.80 -10.88 -2.92
N ASP A 143 -1.56 -11.90 -3.34
CA ASP A 143 -3.01 -11.81 -3.54
C ASP A 143 -3.77 -11.51 -2.24
N ASP A 144 -3.43 -12.19 -1.15
CA ASP A 144 -4.09 -11.97 0.14
C ASP A 144 -3.69 -10.63 0.77
N ALA A 145 -2.43 -10.22 0.60
CA ALA A 145 -1.98 -8.89 0.99
C ALA A 145 -2.71 -7.79 0.19
N LEU A 146 -2.88 -7.96 -1.12
CA LEU A 146 -3.63 -7.03 -1.96
C LEU A 146 -5.09 -6.93 -1.51
N LYS A 147 -5.77 -8.06 -1.28
CA LYS A 147 -7.15 -8.08 -0.76
C LYS A 147 -7.28 -7.32 0.55
N TYR A 148 -6.33 -7.51 1.47
CA TYR A 148 -6.30 -6.76 2.73
C TYR A 148 -6.16 -5.26 2.48
N HIS A 149 -5.23 -4.83 1.64
CA HIS A 149 -5.02 -3.41 1.35
C HIS A 149 -6.22 -2.78 0.67
N VAL A 150 -6.85 -3.46 -0.30
CA VAL A 150 -8.08 -2.98 -0.94
C VAL A 150 -9.21 -2.86 0.08
N ARG A 151 -9.39 -3.84 0.97
CA ARG A 151 -10.38 -3.75 2.06
C ARG A 151 -10.14 -2.53 2.95
N GLU A 152 -8.89 -2.29 3.33
CA GLU A 152 -8.54 -1.14 4.17
C GLU A 152 -8.72 0.21 3.45
N ILE A 153 -8.44 0.27 2.15
CA ILE A 153 -8.74 1.46 1.34
C ILE A 153 -10.27 1.69 1.33
N ARG A 154 -11.06 0.68 1.03
CA ARG A 154 -12.54 0.76 1.04
C ARG A 154 -13.06 1.22 2.40
N ARG A 155 -12.55 0.65 3.50
CA ARG A 155 -12.94 1.06 4.86
C ARG A 155 -12.66 2.54 5.12
N LYS A 156 -11.51 3.06 4.64
CA LYS A 156 -11.18 4.49 4.78
C LYS A 156 -12.05 5.37 3.88
N LEU A 157 -12.37 4.92 2.69
CA LEU A 157 -13.27 5.62 1.77
C LEU A 157 -14.71 5.64 2.30
N SER A 158 -15.20 4.53 2.84
CA SER A 158 -16.57 4.45 3.39
C SER A 158 -16.78 5.35 4.61
N GLN A 159 -15.73 5.62 5.42
CA GLN A 159 -15.79 6.60 6.50
C GLN A 159 -16.13 8.02 6.02
N HIS A 160 -15.98 8.27 4.72
CA HIS A 160 -16.28 9.54 4.06
C HIS A 160 -17.46 9.43 3.07
N GLY A 161 -18.25 8.35 3.13
CA GLY A 161 -19.43 8.17 2.27
C GLY A 161 -19.15 7.67 0.85
N MET A 162 -17.92 7.14 0.60
CA MET A 162 -17.57 6.54 -0.69
C MET A 162 -17.52 5.01 -0.58
N GLU A 163 -18.67 4.38 -0.52
CA GLU A 163 -18.73 2.94 -0.21
C GLU A 163 -18.37 2.05 -1.41
N ASN A 164 -18.70 2.43 -2.63
CA ASN A 164 -18.59 1.58 -3.82
C ASN A 164 -17.56 2.06 -4.85
N LEU A 165 -16.66 2.97 -4.47
CA LEU A 165 -15.70 3.58 -5.40
C LEU A 165 -14.73 2.56 -6.02
N ILE A 166 -14.36 1.50 -5.29
CA ILE A 166 -13.51 0.41 -5.79
C ILE A 166 -14.36 -0.85 -5.93
N GLU A 167 -14.58 -1.29 -7.14
CA GLU A 167 -15.29 -2.52 -7.44
C GLU A 167 -14.34 -3.71 -7.56
N THR A 168 -14.85 -4.92 -7.26
CA THR A 168 -14.13 -6.18 -7.52
C THR A 168 -14.63 -6.77 -8.82
N VAL A 169 -13.73 -6.97 -9.77
CA VAL A 169 -14.00 -7.75 -10.98
C VAL A 169 -13.54 -9.19 -10.71
N TRP A 170 -14.51 -10.07 -10.43
CA TRP A 170 -14.23 -11.42 -9.97
C TRP A 170 -13.34 -12.19 -10.93
N GLY A 171 -12.31 -12.82 -10.40
CA GLY A 171 -11.34 -13.60 -11.17
C GLY A 171 -10.29 -12.76 -11.92
N VAL A 172 -10.41 -11.42 -11.97
CA VAL A 172 -9.54 -10.53 -12.73
C VAL A 172 -8.79 -9.56 -11.84
N GLY A 173 -9.49 -8.66 -11.14
CA GLY A 173 -8.83 -7.61 -10.38
C GLY A 173 -9.81 -6.60 -9.78
N TYR A 174 -9.45 -5.33 -9.89
CA TYR A 174 -10.21 -4.22 -9.32
C TYR A 174 -10.37 -3.08 -10.32
N GLN A 175 -11.44 -2.35 -10.18
CA GLN A 175 -11.77 -1.19 -11.00
C GLN A 175 -12.19 -0.02 -10.09
N LEU A 176 -11.82 1.20 -10.45
CA LEU A 176 -12.34 2.39 -9.82
C LEU A 176 -13.51 2.89 -10.65
N SER A 177 -14.70 2.85 -10.07
CA SER A 177 -15.92 3.33 -10.69
C SER A 177 -16.29 4.72 -10.17
N LEU A 178 -16.73 5.61 -11.04
CA LEU A 178 -17.46 6.79 -10.64
C LEU A 178 -18.92 6.39 -10.57
N GLU A 179 -19.51 6.29 -9.38
CA GLU A 179 -20.96 6.36 -9.31
C GLU A 179 -21.37 7.74 -9.80
N GLU A 180 -22.04 7.82 -10.94
CA GLU A 180 -22.88 8.95 -11.23
C GLU A 180 -24.02 8.90 -10.21
N ASN A 181 -23.91 9.71 -9.16
CA ASN A 181 -25.05 9.97 -8.29
C ASN A 181 -26.11 10.65 -9.17
N GLY A 182 -27.12 9.83 -9.59
CA GLY A 182 -28.34 10.30 -10.23
C GLY A 182 -29.21 11.13 -9.28
#